data_e5e676fa2359a9ac8a1500b2690b2db8
#
_entry.id   e5e676fa2359a9ac8a1500b2690b2db8
#
_cell.length_a   1.000
_cell.length_b   1.000
_cell.length_c   1.000
_cell.angle_alpha   90.00
_cell.angle_beta   90.00
_cell.angle_gamma   90.00
#
_symmetry.space_group_name_H-M   'P 1'
#
loop_
_entity.id
_entity.type
_entity.pdbx_description
1 polymer ?
#
loop_
_entity_poly.entity_id
_entity_poly.type
_entity_poly.pdbx_seq_one_letter_code
_entity_poly.pdbx_strand_id
1 'polypeptide(L)'
;MLTTSLTLNKEKWKPIWNKALVFLFVATYFLDGITRYKHLIIILMVITAIYQVSRSPKSFPPLFKNSVFYSVAVLSLILVYSILISPDMKESFKEFENTVLEGFLLYTLLIPVLLKDETKETVAKILLFSFLTSLGLRCLAESILYIEDYNKGIMPFMSYAHRHMSDSMVFLFPAL
;
A
#
# COMPACT_ATOMS: atom_id res chain seq x y z
N MET A 1 32.25 12.15 23.68
CA MET A 1 31.59 10.85 23.94
C MET A 1 30.08 10.85 23.74
N LEU A 2 29.36 11.96 23.83
CA LEU A 2 27.89 12.07 23.64
C LEU A 2 27.45 12.00 22.17
N THR A 3 28.29 12.35 21.22
CA THR A 3 27.97 12.32 19.78
C THR A 3 27.88 10.90 19.19
N THR A 4 28.66 9.97 19.74
CA THR A 4 28.68 8.57 19.25
C THR A 4 27.43 7.77 19.65
N SER A 5 26.83 8.08 20.79
CA SER A 5 25.59 7.40 21.24
C SER A 5 24.36 7.84 20.48
N LEU A 6 24.31 9.10 20.03
CA LEU A 6 23.23 9.64 19.24
C LEU A 6 23.21 9.10 17.79
N THR A 7 24.39 8.88 17.21
CA THR A 7 24.52 8.30 15.86
C THR A 7 24.16 6.82 15.82
N LEU A 8 24.60 6.04 16.81
CA LEU A 8 24.27 4.61 16.95
C LEU A 8 22.76 4.37 17.14
N ASN A 9 22.09 5.26 17.85
CA ASN A 9 20.64 5.17 18.04
C ASN A 9 19.89 5.47 16.73
N LYS A 10 20.37 6.43 15.94
CA LYS A 10 19.75 6.85 14.67
C LYS A 10 19.84 5.79 13.58
N GLU A 11 20.89 4.96 13.55
CA GLU A 11 21.02 3.85 12.59
C GLU A 11 20.09 2.68 12.92
N LYS A 12 19.84 2.40 14.20
CA LYS A 12 18.91 1.35 14.62
C LYS A 12 17.42 1.70 14.35
N TRP A 13 17.06 2.97 14.35
CA TRP A 13 15.67 3.41 14.15
C TRP A 13 15.24 3.42 12.69
N LYS A 14 16.15 3.57 11.74
CA LYS A 14 15.83 3.58 10.31
C LYS A 14 15.08 2.34 9.81
N PRO A 15 15.58 1.12 10.02
CA PRO A 15 14.90 -0.07 9.52
C PRO A 15 13.54 -0.27 10.19
N ILE A 16 13.39 0.10 11.46
CA ILE A 16 12.12 0.01 12.19
C ILE A 16 11.11 1.01 11.61
N TRP A 17 11.53 2.24 11.33
CA TRP A 17 10.69 3.27 10.74
C TRP A 17 10.16 2.87 9.36
N ASN A 18 11.00 2.37 8.48
CA ASN A 18 10.61 1.92 7.16
C ASN A 18 9.60 0.77 7.22
N LYS A 19 9.85 -0.21 8.07
CA LYS A 19 8.93 -1.34 8.31
C LYS A 19 7.59 -0.85 8.82
N ALA A 20 7.59 0.06 9.79
CA ALA A 20 6.37 0.63 10.36
C ALA A 20 5.55 1.41 9.32
N LEU A 21 6.19 2.21 8.47
CA LEU A 21 5.50 2.93 7.40
C LEU A 21 4.83 1.99 6.40
N VAL A 22 5.56 0.97 5.93
CA VAL A 22 5.01 -0.02 5.00
C VAL A 22 3.89 -0.80 5.66
N PHE A 23 4.08 -1.24 6.91
CA PHE A 23 3.03 -1.93 7.67
C PHE A 23 1.77 -1.08 7.79
N LEU A 24 1.88 0.17 8.24
CA LEU A 24 0.76 1.09 8.40
C LEU A 24 0.06 1.37 7.07
N PHE A 25 0.83 1.57 6.00
CA PHE A 25 0.25 1.79 4.67
C PHE A 25 -0.60 0.61 4.23
N VAL A 26 -0.06 -0.61 4.26
CA VAL A 26 -0.79 -1.81 3.83
C VAL A 26 -1.97 -2.11 4.77
N ALA A 27 -1.78 -1.96 6.09
CA ALA A 27 -2.83 -2.19 7.07
C ALA A 27 -4.02 -1.22 6.92
N THR A 28 -3.77 0.02 6.48
CA THR A 28 -4.83 1.01 6.28
C THR A 28 -5.39 1.02 4.86
N TYR A 29 -4.75 0.34 3.91
CA TYR A 29 -5.12 0.41 2.48
C TYR A 29 -6.57 0.02 2.21
N PHE A 30 -7.05 -1.06 2.82
CA PHE A 30 -8.41 -1.58 2.62
C PHE A 30 -9.47 -0.98 3.56
N LEU A 31 -9.09 -0.05 4.44
CA LEU A 31 -10.03 0.60 5.34
C LEU A 31 -10.69 1.81 4.65
N ASP A 32 -12.01 1.86 4.66
CA ASP A 32 -12.77 3.00 4.15
C ASP A 32 -12.84 4.13 5.19
N GLY A 33 -13.11 5.34 4.72
CA GLY A 33 -13.30 6.51 5.60
C GLY A 33 -12.02 7.16 6.16
N ILE A 34 -10.85 6.57 5.96
CA ILE A 34 -9.56 7.07 6.48
C ILE A 34 -8.63 7.63 5.39
N THR A 35 -9.20 8.10 4.28
CA THR A 35 -8.45 8.58 3.10
C THR A 35 -7.37 9.61 3.44
N ARG A 36 -7.67 10.56 4.35
CA ARG A 36 -6.71 11.59 4.77
C ARG A 36 -5.46 10.98 5.43
N TYR A 37 -5.64 9.95 6.26
CA TYR A 37 -4.52 9.26 6.91
C TYR A 37 -3.70 8.45 5.91
N LYS A 38 -4.34 7.82 4.92
CA LYS A 38 -3.65 7.12 3.81
C LYS A 38 -2.73 8.08 3.06
N HIS A 39 -3.23 9.25 2.63
CA HIS A 39 -2.42 10.25 1.95
C HIS A 39 -1.24 10.74 2.82
N LEU A 40 -1.45 10.95 4.12
CA LEU A 40 -0.38 11.34 5.04
C LEU A 40 0.71 10.26 5.10
N ILE A 41 0.34 8.99 5.21
CA ILE A 41 1.30 7.88 5.21
C ILE A 41 2.06 7.82 3.87
N ILE A 42 1.37 7.98 2.74
CA ILE A 42 2.00 8.02 1.41
C ILE A 42 3.02 9.16 1.31
N ILE A 43 2.66 10.35 1.76
CA ILE A 43 3.58 11.51 1.77
C ILE A 43 4.82 11.20 2.60
N LEU A 44 4.66 10.61 3.80
CA LEU A 44 5.80 10.21 4.63
C LEU A 44 6.66 9.14 3.96
N MET A 45 6.05 8.16 3.28
CA MET A 45 6.78 7.14 2.50
C MET A 45 7.58 7.79 1.37
N VAL A 46 6.97 8.71 0.62
CA VAL A 46 7.63 9.42 -0.50
C VAL A 46 8.82 10.25 0.00
N ILE A 47 8.64 11.04 1.06
CA ILE A 47 9.72 11.83 1.67
C ILE A 47 10.87 10.92 2.13
N THR A 48 10.54 9.81 2.80
CA THR A 48 11.52 8.84 3.27
C THR A 48 12.25 8.18 2.10
N ALA A 49 11.54 7.81 1.03
CA ALA A 49 12.11 7.22 -0.17
C ALA A 49 13.06 8.21 -0.89
N ILE A 50 12.63 9.46 -1.10
CA ILE A 50 13.47 10.51 -1.70
C ILE A 50 14.74 10.71 -0.88
N TYR A 51 14.63 10.78 0.45
CA TYR A 51 15.78 10.91 1.32
C TYR A 51 16.76 9.73 1.17
N GLN A 52 16.26 8.48 1.08
CA GLN A 52 17.11 7.30 0.90
C GLN A 52 17.78 7.28 -0.47
N VAL A 53 17.03 7.58 -1.53
CA VAL A 53 17.56 7.64 -2.91
C VAL A 53 18.65 8.71 -3.02
N SER A 54 18.43 9.90 -2.47
CA SER A 54 19.41 10.99 -2.47
C SER A 54 20.72 10.62 -1.78
N ARG A 55 20.64 9.76 -0.76
CA ARG A 55 21.81 9.34 0.02
C ARG A 55 22.64 8.22 -0.63
N SER A 56 22.01 7.38 -1.44
CA SER A 56 22.64 6.19 -2.07
C SER A 56 22.10 5.91 -3.47
N PRO A 57 22.20 6.82 -4.44
CA PRO A 57 21.53 6.71 -5.73
C PRO A 57 21.92 5.46 -6.52
N LYS A 58 23.17 4.99 -6.39
CA LYS A 58 23.69 3.82 -7.14
C LYS A 58 23.11 2.47 -6.70
N SER A 59 22.47 2.39 -5.53
CA SER A 59 21.94 1.12 -5.00
C SER A 59 20.51 0.81 -5.44
N PHE A 60 19.82 1.74 -6.12
CA PHE A 60 18.41 1.58 -6.49
C PHE A 60 18.16 1.01 -7.89
N PRO A 61 18.95 1.32 -8.95
CA PRO A 61 18.66 0.83 -10.30
C PRO A 61 18.49 -0.69 -10.40
N PRO A 62 19.23 -1.53 -9.65
CA PRO A 62 19.05 -2.99 -9.70
C PRO A 62 17.67 -3.46 -9.22
N LEU A 63 17.01 -2.70 -8.29
CA LEU A 63 15.70 -3.06 -7.74
C LEU A 63 14.60 -3.04 -8.81
N PHE A 64 14.76 -2.20 -9.82
CA PHE A 64 13.78 -2.03 -10.91
C PHE A 64 14.06 -2.89 -12.13
N LYS A 65 15.16 -3.65 -12.14
CA LYS A 65 15.49 -4.59 -13.22
C LYS A 65 14.86 -5.96 -12.94
N ASN A 66 13.54 -6.01 -12.85
CA ASN A 66 12.81 -7.27 -12.66
C ASN A 66 11.59 -7.34 -13.59
N SER A 67 11.15 -8.56 -13.86
CA SER A 67 10.02 -8.85 -14.76
C SER A 67 8.74 -8.17 -14.32
N VAL A 68 8.47 -8.12 -13.00
CA VAL A 68 7.27 -7.51 -12.44
C VAL A 68 7.22 -6.01 -12.74
N PHE A 69 8.34 -5.31 -12.55
CA PHE A 69 8.42 -3.88 -12.84
C PHE A 69 8.16 -3.60 -14.33
N TYR A 70 8.76 -4.39 -15.24
CA TYR A 70 8.51 -4.22 -16.66
C TYR A 70 7.07 -4.51 -17.05
N SER A 71 6.45 -5.53 -16.48
CA SER A 71 5.02 -5.83 -16.71
C SER A 71 4.11 -4.70 -16.26
N VAL A 72 4.37 -4.12 -15.09
CA VAL A 72 3.63 -2.96 -14.58
C VAL A 72 3.85 -1.73 -15.45
N ALA A 73 5.06 -1.50 -15.92
CA ALA A 73 5.36 -0.38 -16.82
C ALA A 73 4.60 -0.51 -18.16
N VAL A 74 4.59 -1.71 -18.75
CA VAL A 74 3.83 -1.98 -19.98
C VAL A 74 2.33 -1.78 -19.75
N LEU A 75 1.79 -2.33 -18.65
CA LEU A 75 0.38 -2.15 -18.30
C LEU A 75 0.02 -0.67 -18.11
N SER A 76 0.88 0.10 -17.44
CA SER A 76 0.68 1.54 -17.26
C SER A 76 0.64 2.29 -18.59
N LEU A 77 1.51 1.91 -19.56
CA LEU A 77 1.48 2.49 -20.91
C LEU A 77 0.19 2.15 -21.66
N ILE A 78 -0.30 0.91 -21.53
CA ILE A 78 -1.59 0.50 -22.14
C ILE A 78 -2.74 1.32 -21.53
N LEU A 79 -2.74 1.55 -20.21
CA LEU A 79 -3.76 2.36 -19.55
C LEU A 79 -3.69 3.83 -19.98
N VAL A 80 -2.50 4.40 -20.14
CA VAL A 80 -2.34 5.76 -20.71
C VAL A 80 -2.92 5.83 -22.13
N TYR A 81 -2.61 4.84 -22.97
CA TYR A 81 -3.18 4.76 -24.31
C TYR A 81 -4.72 4.66 -24.27
N SER A 82 -5.27 3.87 -23.36
CA SER A 82 -6.71 3.73 -23.15
C SER A 82 -7.40 5.06 -22.80
N ILE A 83 -6.74 5.93 -22.02
CA ILE A 83 -7.26 7.27 -21.71
C ILE A 83 -7.41 8.11 -22.97
N LEU A 84 -6.44 8.05 -23.89
CA LEU A 84 -6.44 8.86 -25.12
C LEU A 84 -7.56 8.50 -26.08
N ILE A 85 -8.06 7.26 -26.06
CA ILE A 85 -9.14 6.78 -26.91
C ILE A 85 -10.50 6.69 -26.20
N SER A 86 -10.53 7.02 -24.90
CA SER A 86 -11.76 6.95 -24.10
C SER A 86 -12.74 8.08 -24.48
N PRO A 87 -14.04 7.78 -24.57
CA PRO A 87 -15.07 8.79 -24.75
C PRO A 87 -15.23 9.72 -23.52
N ASP A 88 -14.90 9.22 -22.32
CA ASP A 88 -14.83 10.00 -21.08
C ASP A 88 -13.40 10.01 -20.51
N MET A 89 -12.64 10.99 -21.01
CA MET A 89 -11.24 11.14 -20.62
C MET A 89 -11.08 11.46 -19.13
N LYS A 90 -12.03 12.18 -18.51
CA LYS A 90 -11.95 12.58 -17.11
C LYS A 90 -12.12 11.40 -16.16
N GLU A 91 -13.09 10.54 -16.43
CA GLU A 91 -13.33 9.35 -15.62
C GLU A 91 -12.21 8.33 -15.82
N SER A 92 -11.77 8.11 -17.05
CA SER A 92 -10.63 7.26 -17.37
C SER A 92 -9.32 7.72 -16.72
N PHE A 93 -9.09 9.03 -16.62
CA PHE A 93 -7.93 9.57 -15.92
C PHE A 93 -8.01 9.33 -14.42
N LYS A 94 -9.18 9.45 -13.81
CA LYS A 94 -9.40 9.16 -12.40
C LYS A 94 -9.16 7.68 -12.08
N GLU A 95 -9.62 6.78 -12.94
CA GLU A 95 -9.34 5.34 -12.79
C GLU A 95 -7.85 5.01 -12.96
N PHE A 96 -7.18 5.69 -13.87
CA PHE A 96 -5.72 5.57 -14.02
C PHE A 96 -4.98 6.05 -12.75
N GLU A 97 -5.38 7.19 -12.19
CA GLU A 97 -4.81 7.73 -10.96
C GLU A 97 -4.95 6.71 -9.81
N ASN A 98 -6.15 6.21 -9.58
CA ASN A 98 -6.41 5.22 -8.54
C ASN A 98 -5.63 3.91 -8.75
N THR A 99 -5.60 3.40 -9.98
CA THR A 99 -5.00 2.08 -10.27
C THR A 99 -3.48 2.14 -10.36
N VAL A 100 -2.94 3.15 -11.07
CA VAL A 100 -1.51 3.22 -11.35
C VAL A 100 -0.77 4.01 -10.29
N LEU A 101 -1.21 5.22 -9.94
CA LEU A 101 -0.49 6.08 -9.01
C LEU A 101 -0.67 5.59 -7.57
N GLU A 102 -1.90 5.32 -7.14
CA GLU A 102 -2.17 4.89 -5.76
C GLU A 102 -2.02 3.37 -5.56
N GLY A 103 -2.03 2.59 -6.63
CA GLY A 103 -1.82 1.15 -6.59
C GLY A 103 -0.41 0.74 -7.02
N PHE A 104 -0.22 0.53 -8.31
CA PHE A 104 0.99 -0.11 -8.86
C PHE A 104 2.28 0.62 -8.54
N LEU A 105 2.33 1.96 -8.65
CA LEU A 105 3.55 2.73 -8.37
C LEU A 105 3.94 2.66 -6.89
N LEU A 106 2.98 2.70 -5.98
CA LEU A 106 3.27 2.58 -4.56
C LEU A 106 3.88 1.21 -4.24
N TYR A 107 3.29 0.13 -4.73
CA TYR A 107 3.77 -1.23 -4.46
C TYR A 107 5.08 -1.55 -5.17
N THR A 108 5.26 -1.10 -6.40
CA THR A 108 6.42 -1.45 -7.22
C THR A 108 7.62 -0.52 -7.06
N LEU A 109 7.42 0.72 -6.63
CA LEU A 109 8.48 1.70 -6.42
C LEU A 109 8.77 1.95 -4.94
N LEU A 110 7.77 2.35 -4.15
CA LEU A 110 8.02 2.79 -2.78
C LEU A 110 8.36 1.65 -1.84
N ILE A 111 7.64 0.54 -1.88
CA ILE A 111 7.90 -0.58 -0.97
C ILE A 111 9.28 -1.18 -1.19
N PRO A 112 9.74 -1.51 -2.42
CA PRO A 112 11.09 -1.99 -2.64
C PRO A 112 12.18 -1.01 -2.24
N VAL A 113 11.95 0.29 -2.42
CA VAL A 113 12.92 1.33 -2.01
C VAL A 113 13.04 1.38 -0.48
N LEU A 114 11.93 1.36 0.24
CA LEU A 114 11.92 1.44 1.70
C LEU A 114 12.48 0.18 2.37
N LEU A 115 12.22 -0.99 1.79
CA LEU A 115 12.60 -2.30 2.34
C LEU A 115 13.83 -2.92 1.64
N LYS A 116 14.62 -2.13 0.90
CA LYS A 116 15.76 -2.63 0.09
C LYS A 116 16.79 -3.41 0.89
N ASP A 117 17.01 -3.04 2.15
CA ASP A 117 18.03 -3.64 3.02
C ASP A 117 17.50 -4.85 3.81
N GLU A 118 16.21 -5.21 3.61
CA GLU A 118 15.55 -6.30 4.30
C GLU A 118 15.60 -7.60 3.50
N THR A 119 15.56 -8.73 4.19
CA THR A 119 15.48 -10.05 3.56
C THR A 119 14.10 -10.28 2.95
N LYS A 120 14.01 -11.07 1.88
CA LYS A 120 12.74 -11.41 1.24
C LYS A 120 11.72 -11.99 2.22
N GLU A 121 12.19 -12.82 3.15
CA GLU A 121 11.35 -13.42 4.19
C GLU A 121 10.77 -12.36 5.14
N THR A 122 11.58 -11.38 5.56
CA THR A 122 11.13 -10.26 6.41
C THR A 122 10.10 -9.42 5.68
N VAL A 123 10.33 -9.11 4.39
CA VAL A 123 9.37 -8.37 3.56
C VAL A 123 8.05 -9.12 3.45
N ALA A 124 8.11 -10.42 3.14
CA ALA A 124 6.91 -11.26 3.03
C ALA A 124 6.13 -11.30 4.36
N LYS A 125 6.81 -11.46 5.50
CA LYS A 125 6.17 -11.42 6.83
C LYS A 125 5.50 -10.08 7.11
N ILE A 126 6.16 -8.96 6.82
CA ILE A 126 5.58 -7.62 7.03
C ILE A 126 4.32 -7.45 6.19
N LEU A 127 4.37 -7.79 4.91
CA LEU A 127 3.23 -7.68 4.02
C LEU A 127 2.08 -8.59 4.48
N LEU A 128 2.36 -9.86 4.78
CA LEU A 128 1.35 -10.81 5.24
C LEU A 128 0.66 -10.33 6.53
N PHE A 129 1.44 -9.95 7.55
CA PHE A 129 0.87 -9.45 8.81
C PHE A 129 0.09 -8.14 8.61
N SER A 130 0.55 -7.26 7.72
CA SER A 130 -0.17 -6.03 7.39
C SER A 130 -1.52 -6.32 6.73
N PHE A 131 -1.56 -7.24 5.78
CA PHE A 131 -2.80 -7.66 5.12
C PHE A 131 -3.76 -8.34 6.11
N LEU A 132 -3.26 -9.24 6.96
CA LEU A 132 -4.08 -9.88 7.99
C LEU A 132 -4.65 -8.86 8.98
N THR A 133 -3.85 -7.86 9.36
CA THR A 133 -4.30 -6.76 10.23
C THR A 133 -5.38 -5.94 9.54
N SER A 134 -5.17 -5.57 8.27
CA SER A 134 -6.16 -4.82 7.49
C SER A 134 -7.48 -5.57 7.35
N LEU A 135 -7.41 -6.86 7.03
CA LEU A 135 -8.59 -7.73 6.93
C LEU A 135 -9.31 -7.85 8.27
N GLY A 136 -8.56 -8.07 9.36
CA GLY A 136 -9.13 -8.16 10.71
C GLY A 136 -9.84 -6.87 11.13
N LEU A 137 -9.23 -5.71 10.90
CA LEU A 137 -9.83 -4.41 11.18
C LEU A 137 -11.09 -4.17 10.35
N ARG A 138 -11.07 -4.58 9.07
CA ARG A 138 -12.23 -4.48 8.22
C ARG A 138 -13.36 -5.40 8.67
N CYS A 139 -13.07 -6.64 8.99
CA CYS A 139 -14.07 -7.57 9.55
C CYS A 139 -14.72 -7.01 10.81
N LEU A 140 -13.94 -6.39 11.70
CA LEU A 140 -14.46 -5.74 12.90
C LEU A 140 -15.37 -4.56 12.56
N ALA A 141 -14.96 -3.68 11.64
CA ALA A 141 -15.75 -2.54 11.21
C ALA A 141 -17.09 -2.97 10.58
N GLU A 142 -17.05 -3.95 9.68
CA GLU A 142 -18.27 -4.51 9.04
C GLU A 142 -19.17 -5.19 10.06
N SER A 143 -18.61 -5.88 11.06
CA SER A 143 -19.39 -6.52 12.13
C SER A 143 -20.13 -5.48 12.99
N ILE A 144 -19.49 -4.35 13.28
CA ILE A 144 -20.12 -3.25 14.03
C ILE A 144 -21.28 -2.67 13.21
N LEU A 145 -21.07 -2.36 11.94
CA LEU A 145 -22.10 -1.86 11.04
C LEU A 145 -23.28 -2.84 10.91
N TYR A 146 -22.96 -4.13 10.80
CA TYR A 146 -23.97 -5.19 10.76
C TYR A 146 -24.87 -5.19 12.01
N ILE A 147 -24.28 -5.07 13.20
CA ILE A 147 -25.01 -5.02 14.46
C ILE A 147 -25.87 -3.76 14.54
N GLU A 148 -25.35 -2.62 14.07
CA GLU A 148 -26.13 -1.37 14.03
C GLU A 148 -27.34 -1.47 13.10
N ASP A 149 -27.17 -2.01 11.90
CA ASP A 149 -28.23 -2.18 10.91
C ASP A 149 -29.28 -3.18 11.42
N TYR A 150 -28.85 -4.29 12.01
CA TYR A 150 -29.76 -5.24 12.63
C TYR A 150 -30.62 -4.61 13.73
N ASN A 151 -30.02 -3.78 14.59
CA ASN A 151 -30.73 -3.07 15.66
C ASN A 151 -31.73 -2.03 15.10
N LYS A 152 -31.50 -1.50 13.90
CA LYS A 152 -32.43 -0.58 13.21
C LYS A 152 -33.50 -1.32 12.41
N GLY A 153 -33.54 -2.66 12.43
CA GLY A 153 -34.47 -3.48 11.66
C GLY A 153 -34.18 -3.51 10.15
N ILE A 154 -32.97 -3.08 9.73
CA ILE A 154 -32.55 -3.13 8.34
C ILE A 154 -31.93 -4.50 8.07
N MET A 155 -32.37 -5.18 6.99
CA MET A 155 -31.76 -6.46 6.61
C MET A 155 -30.34 -6.23 6.09
N PRO A 156 -29.28 -6.74 6.77
CA PRO A 156 -27.89 -6.44 6.43
C PRO A 156 -27.44 -6.95 5.06
N PHE A 157 -28.16 -7.95 4.50
CA PHE A 157 -27.84 -8.55 3.19
C PHE A 157 -28.10 -7.62 1.99
N MET A 158 -28.72 -6.46 2.20
CA MET A 158 -28.94 -5.47 1.14
C MET A 158 -27.84 -4.42 1.05
N SER A 159 -26.88 -4.38 1.99
CA SER A 159 -25.79 -3.42 1.91
C SER A 159 -24.67 -3.95 0.99
N TYR A 160 -24.18 -3.08 0.09
CA TYR A 160 -23.08 -3.38 -0.84
C TYR A 160 -21.72 -3.61 -0.15
N ALA A 161 -21.63 -3.45 1.18
CA ALA A 161 -20.42 -3.55 1.97
C ALA A 161 -19.74 -4.93 1.89
N HIS A 162 -20.51 -6.01 1.71
CA HIS A 162 -19.98 -7.38 1.61
C HIS A 162 -19.08 -7.63 0.38
N ARG A 163 -19.24 -6.87 -0.71
CA ARG A 163 -18.41 -7.00 -1.91
C ARG A 163 -16.93 -6.72 -1.63
N HIS A 164 -16.64 -5.69 -0.87
CA HIS A 164 -15.27 -5.28 -0.59
C HIS A 164 -14.51 -6.29 0.30
N MET A 165 -15.23 -7.06 1.10
CA MET A 165 -14.63 -8.09 1.95
C MET A 165 -14.18 -9.31 1.14
N SER A 166 -15.01 -9.76 0.19
CA SER A 166 -14.65 -10.85 -0.72
C SER A 166 -13.49 -10.46 -1.64
N ASP A 167 -13.47 -9.22 -2.14
CA ASP A 167 -12.38 -8.71 -2.96
C ASP A 167 -11.05 -8.69 -2.19
N SER A 168 -11.07 -8.30 -0.91
CA SER A 168 -9.90 -8.32 -0.04
C SER A 168 -9.37 -9.74 0.22
N MET A 169 -10.27 -10.73 0.32
CA MET A 169 -9.90 -12.14 0.51
C MET A 169 -9.25 -12.73 -0.74
N VAL A 170 -9.68 -12.35 -1.95
CA VAL A 170 -9.08 -12.83 -3.20
C VAL A 170 -7.59 -12.50 -3.29
N PHE A 171 -7.17 -11.36 -2.77
CA PHE A 171 -5.75 -10.98 -2.73
C PHE A 171 -4.94 -11.73 -1.67
N LEU A 172 -5.58 -12.22 -0.62
CA LEU A 172 -4.90 -12.94 0.46
C LEU A 172 -4.65 -14.42 0.12
N PHE A 173 -5.58 -15.06 -0.58
CA PHE A 173 -5.50 -16.49 -0.91
C PHE A 173 -4.22 -16.92 -1.64
N PRO A 174 -3.70 -16.17 -2.64
CA PRO A 174 -2.45 -16.52 -3.31
C PRO A 174 -1.20 -16.32 -2.46
N ALA A 175 -1.31 -15.62 -1.32
CA ALA A 175 -0.18 -15.30 -0.44
C ALA A 175 -0.05 -16.27 0.77
N LEU A 176 -1.05 -17.13 0.98
CA LEU A 176 -1.07 -18.20 1.97
C LEU A 176 -0.55 -19.51 1.38
#